data_7bdefd95df6d6818b4c51d1ef4d2f4c1
#
_entry.id   7bdefd95df6d6818b4c51d1ef4d2f4c1
#
_cell.length_a   1.000
_cell.length_b   1.000
_cell.length_c   1.000
_cell.angle_alpha   90.00
_cell.angle_beta   90.00
_cell.angle_gamma   90.00
#
_symmetry.space_group_name_H-M   'P 1'
#
loop_
_entity.id
_entity.type
_entity.pdbx_description
1 polymer ?
#
loop_
_entity_poly.entity_id
_entity_poly.type
_entity_poly.pdbx_seq_one_letter_code
_entity_poly.pdbx_strand_id
1 'polypeptide(L)'
;ESTVQGKLLRELDLLSPIKSMISSGLPVFGTCAGLILLAKKTGDGAVYLDAMDIKAERNAYGRQLGSFRTKAVFDGIGEIEEVFIRAPYISEVWGDAKILSSVDGRIVAARQGKLLVTAFHPELTSDTRVHGCFLDMIRGDR
;
A
#
# COMPACT_ATOMS: atom_id res chain seq x y z
N GLU A 1 -13.18 3.97 2.25
CA GLU A 1 -12.80 3.06 3.36
C GLU A 1 -11.66 3.60 4.17
N SER A 2 -10.65 4.16 3.53
CA SER A 2 -9.55 4.78 4.29
C SER A 2 -10.04 5.93 5.16
N THR A 3 -11.03 6.69 4.70
CA THR A 3 -11.61 7.78 5.48
C THR A 3 -12.28 7.25 6.74
N VAL A 4 -13.04 6.16 6.62
CA VAL A 4 -13.71 5.53 7.76
C VAL A 4 -12.68 4.92 8.72
N GLN A 5 -11.70 4.20 8.17
CA GLN A 5 -10.65 3.59 8.98
C GLN A 5 -9.85 4.65 9.72
N GLY A 6 -9.46 5.73 9.03
CA GLY A 6 -8.70 6.81 9.64
C GLY A 6 -9.49 7.50 10.74
N LYS A 7 -10.79 7.71 10.53
CA LYS A 7 -11.65 8.30 11.55
C LYS A 7 -11.74 7.42 12.79
N LEU A 8 -11.90 6.10 12.59
CA LEU A 8 -11.94 5.16 13.71
C LEU A 8 -10.63 5.15 14.48
N LEU A 9 -9.50 5.16 13.79
CA LEU A 9 -8.19 5.21 14.45
C LEU A 9 -8.06 6.47 15.31
N ARG A 10 -8.56 7.60 14.84
CA ARG A 10 -8.54 8.84 15.63
C ARG A 10 -9.48 8.76 16.82
N GLU A 11 -10.70 8.29 16.61
CA GLU A 11 -11.70 8.22 17.68
C GLU A 11 -11.30 7.24 18.78
N LEU A 12 -10.57 6.19 18.45
CA LEU A 12 -10.09 5.20 19.41
C LEU A 12 -8.70 5.53 19.94
N ASP A 13 -8.14 6.69 19.57
CA ASP A 13 -6.80 7.12 19.97
C ASP A 13 -5.71 6.10 19.62
N LEU A 14 -5.85 5.46 18.46
CA LEU A 14 -4.90 4.43 18.02
C LEU A 14 -3.82 4.96 17.07
N LEU A 15 -3.99 6.15 16.50
CA LEU A 15 -3.00 6.67 15.55
C LEU A 15 -1.62 6.80 16.18
N SER A 16 -1.54 7.46 17.34
CA SER A 16 -0.26 7.70 17.98
C SER A 16 0.44 6.41 18.41
N PRO A 17 -0.24 5.46 19.09
CA PRO A 17 0.41 4.18 19.41
C PRO A 17 0.89 3.40 18.19
N ILE A 18 0.08 3.36 17.12
CA ILE A 18 0.47 2.62 15.90
C ILE A 18 1.66 3.32 15.23
N LYS A 19 1.64 4.64 15.13
CA LYS A 19 2.79 5.39 14.58
C LYS A 19 4.06 5.10 15.36
N SER A 20 3.96 5.07 16.68
CA SER A 20 5.10 4.77 17.53
C SER A 20 5.62 3.35 17.28
N MET A 21 4.74 2.36 17.15
CA MET A 21 5.13 0.98 16.86
C MET A 21 5.80 0.87 15.49
N ILE A 22 5.28 1.56 14.49
CA ILE A 22 5.88 1.59 13.16
C ILE A 22 7.28 2.19 13.22
N SER A 23 7.45 3.30 13.93
CA SER A 23 8.76 3.94 14.11
C SER A 23 9.75 3.00 14.81
N SER A 24 9.25 2.10 15.64
CA SER A 24 10.09 1.12 16.34
C SER A 24 10.33 -0.16 15.53
N GLY A 25 9.85 -0.22 14.29
CA GLY A 25 10.13 -1.33 13.38
C GLY A 25 9.01 -2.35 13.21
N LEU A 26 7.78 -2.02 13.62
CA LEU A 26 6.65 -2.92 13.40
C LEU A 26 6.45 -3.14 11.89
N PRO A 27 6.48 -4.40 11.42
CA PRO A 27 6.16 -4.67 10.02
C PRO A 27 4.68 -4.43 9.75
N VAL A 28 4.38 -3.77 8.64
CA VAL A 28 2.99 -3.48 8.26
C VAL A 28 2.81 -3.75 6.77
N PHE A 29 1.74 -4.42 6.42
CA PHE A 29 1.32 -4.64 5.05
C PHE A 29 -0.03 -3.97 4.84
N GLY A 30 -0.05 -2.92 4.03
CA GLY A 30 -1.27 -2.18 3.71
C GLY A 30 -1.74 -2.49 2.31
N THR A 31 -2.98 -2.97 2.17
CA THR A 31 -3.59 -3.19 0.86
C THR A 31 -4.69 -2.17 0.64
N CYS A 32 -4.79 -1.63 -0.55
CA CYS A 32 -5.85 -0.70 -0.96
C CYS A 32 -5.96 0.49 0.01
N ALA A 33 -6.95 0.50 0.89
CA ALA A 33 -7.11 1.57 1.89
C ALA A 33 -5.88 1.68 2.81
N GLY A 34 -5.24 0.56 3.11
CA GLY A 34 -4.02 0.57 3.93
C GLY A 34 -2.87 1.34 3.30
N LEU A 35 -2.77 1.33 1.97
CA LEU A 35 -1.80 2.14 1.25
C LEU A 35 -2.02 3.63 1.56
N ILE A 36 -3.28 4.07 1.54
CA ILE A 36 -3.62 5.46 1.83
C ILE A 36 -3.30 5.80 3.29
N LEU A 37 -3.60 4.89 4.20
CA LEU A 37 -3.34 5.12 5.64
C LEU A 37 -1.86 5.30 5.95
N LEU A 38 -0.98 4.61 5.23
CA LEU A 38 0.46 4.67 5.47
C LEU A 38 1.15 5.84 4.77
N ALA A 39 0.52 6.46 3.78
CA ALA A 39 1.13 7.50 2.97
C ALA A 39 1.38 8.78 3.76
N LYS A 40 2.51 9.44 3.51
CA LYS A 40 2.81 10.75 4.08
C LYS A 40 2.05 11.87 3.40
N LYS A 41 1.62 11.65 2.16
CA LYS A 41 0.83 12.63 1.40
C LYS A 41 -0.32 11.92 0.70
N THR A 42 -1.43 12.61 0.55
CA THR A 42 -2.57 12.16 -0.26
C THR A 42 -3.07 13.30 -1.13
N GLY A 43 -3.76 12.97 -2.20
CA GLY A 43 -4.27 13.96 -3.14
C GLY A 43 -5.28 14.92 -2.50
N ASP A 44 -6.01 14.48 -1.48
CA ASP A 44 -6.98 15.34 -0.79
C ASP A 44 -6.40 15.97 0.50
N GLY A 45 -5.14 15.72 0.79
CA GLY A 45 -4.46 16.31 1.95
C GLY A 45 -4.64 15.57 3.26
N ALA A 46 -5.47 14.54 3.31
CA ALA A 46 -5.67 13.77 4.54
C ALA A 46 -4.45 12.89 4.82
N VAL A 47 -3.95 12.90 6.04
CA VAL A 47 -2.79 12.08 6.45
C VAL A 47 -3.14 11.39 7.75
N TYR A 48 -2.82 10.09 7.84
CA TYR A 48 -3.14 9.28 9.02
C TYR A 48 -1.90 8.76 9.72
N LEU A 49 -1.29 7.70 9.24
CA LEU A 49 -0.14 7.09 9.92
C LEU A 49 1.20 7.75 9.54
N ASP A 50 1.24 8.47 8.42
CA ASP A 50 2.38 9.31 8.07
C ASP A 50 3.70 8.53 8.10
N ALA A 51 3.74 7.37 7.46
CA ALA A 51 4.85 6.44 7.62
C ALA A 51 5.71 6.23 6.37
N MET A 52 5.11 6.26 5.18
CA MET A 52 5.83 5.95 3.95
C MET A 52 6.02 7.18 3.06
N ASP A 53 7.18 7.24 2.42
CA ASP A 53 7.56 8.34 1.53
C ASP A 53 6.85 8.19 0.18
N ILE A 54 5.54 8.21 0.20
CA ILE A 54 4.68 8.09 -0.97
C ILE A 54 3.55 9.09 -0.90
N LYS A 55 3.04 9.46 -2.08
CA LYS A 55 1.78 10.20 -2.19
C LYS A 55 0.73 9.29 -2.81
N ALA A 56 -0.38 9.09 -2.11
CA ALA A 56 -1.48 8.25 -2.56
C ALA A 56 -2.57 9.09 -3.22
N GLU A 57 -3.12 8.57 -4.31
CA GLU A 57 -4.27 9.17 -4.99
C GLU A 57 -5.43 8.21 -4.92
N ARG A 58 -6.63 8.75 -4.62
CA ARG A 58 -7.83 7.94 -4.56
C ARG A 58 -8.47 7.82 -5.93
N ASN A 59 -9.26 6.77 -6.13
CA ASN A 59 -10.07 6.59 -7.33
C ASN A 59 -9.28 6.72 -8.61
N ALA A 60 -8.14 6.08 -8.64
CA ALA A 60 -7.13 6.25 -9.63
C ALA A 60 -7.48 5.85 -11.03
N TYR A 61 -8.35 4.92 -11.16
CA TYR A 61 -8.58 4.30 -12.47
C TYR A 61 -9.85 4.83 -13.10
N GLY A 62 -10.14 6.12 -12.86
CA GLY A 62 -11.24 6.83 -13.45
C GLY A 62 -12.54 6.43 -12.79
N ARG A 63 -13.63 6.83 -13.42
CA ARG A 63 -14.91 6.55 -12.87
C ARG A 63 -15.41 5.20 -13.18
N GLN A 64 -14.71 4.42 -13.89
CA GLN A 64 -15.13 3.15 -14.21
C GLN A 64 -15.28 2.34 -13.04
N LEU A 65 -14.63 2.47 -12.07
CA LEU A 65 -14.92 1.92 -10.85
C LEU A 65 -15.14 0.50 -10.75
N GLY A 66 -15.18 -0.17 -11.80
CA GLY A 66 -15.31 -1.60 -11.82
C GLY A 66 -14.05 -2.22 -11.29
N SER A 67 -14.13 -3.46 -10.87
CA SER A 67 -12.98 -4.26 -10.58
C SER A 67 -12.35 -4.72 -11.89
N PHE A 68 -11.03 -4.81 -11.89
CA PHE A 68 -10.34 -5.40 -13.04
C PHE A 68 -9.16 -6.22 -12.56
N ARG A 69 -8.72 -7.12 -13.45
CA ARG A 69 -7.55 -7.95 -13.20
C ARG A 69 -6.55 -7.72 -14.31
N THR A 70 -5.28 -7.76 -13.97
CA THR A 70 -4.22 -7.68 -14.95
C THR A 70 -3.02 -8.47 -14.46
N LYS A 71 -2.04 -8.68 -15.33
CA LYS A 71 -0.76 -9.25 -14.93
C LYS A 71 0.29 -8.18 -15.04
N ALA A 72 1.15 -8.11 -14.06
CA ALA A 72 2.23 -7.13 -14.04
C ALA A 72 3.43 -7.69 -13.28
N VAL A 73 4.59 -7.13 -13.55
CA VAL A 73 5.81 -7.55 -12.87
C VAL A 73 5.87 -6.90 -11.50
N PHE A 74 6.10 -7.74 -10.50
CA PHE A 74 6.36 -7.29 -9.13
C PHE A 74 7.83 -7.53 -8.85
N ASP A 75 8.55 -6.50 -8.52
CA ASP A 75 10.00 -6.57 -8.36
C ASP A 75 10.40 -7.60 -7.31
N GLY A 76 11.32 -8.48 -7.66
CA GLY A 76 11.80 -9.54 -6.80
C GLY A 76 10.97 -10.82 -6.84
N ILE A 77 9.81 -10.81 -7.52
CA ILE A 77 8.94 -11.98 -7.61
C ILE A 77 8.72 -12.41 -9.06
N GLY A 78 8.53 -11.45 -9.97
CA GLY A 78 8.19 -11.72 -11.36
C GLY A 78 6.75 -11.36 -11.66
N GLU A 79 6.21 -11.89 -12.73
CA GLU A 79 4.86 -11.58 -13.15
C GLU A 79 3.83 -12.23 -12.22
N ILE A 80 2.87 -11.44 -11.74
CA ILE A 80 1.78 -11.88 -10.89
C ILE A 80 0.46 -11.34 -11.41
N GLU A 81 -0.62 -11.96 -11.00
CA GLU A 81 -1.96 -11.43 -11.23
C GLU A 81 -2.28 -10.38 -10.16
N GLU A 82 -2.77 -9.23 -10.59
CA GLU A 82 -3.13 -8.14 -9.70
C GLU A 82 -4.60 -7.82 -9.86
N VAL A 83 -5.35 -7.89 -8.76
CA VAL A 83 -6.80 -7.67 -8.73
C VAL A 83 -7.08 -6.33 -8.07
N PHE A 84 -7.73 -5.43 -8.80
CA PHE A 84 -8.03 -4.08 -8.35
C PHE A 84 -9.52 -3.90 -8.12
N ILE A 85 -9.89 -3.30 -6.99
CA ILE A 85 -11.28 -2.96 -6.66
C ILE A 85 -11.27 -1.51 -6.21
N ARG A 86 -11.71 -0.61 -7.10
CA ARG A 86 -11.72 0.84 -6.81
C ARG A 86 -10.41 1.32 -6.21
N ALA A 87 -9.32 0.88 -6.76
CA ALA A 87 -8.01 1.00 -6.13
C ALA A 87 -7.44 2.41 -6.21
N PRO A 88 -6.66 2.81 -5.21
CA PRO A 88 -5.82 4.01 -5.30
C PRO A 88 -4.60 3.71 -6.17
N TYR A 89 -3.77 4.71 -6.37
CA TYR A 89 -2.42 4.50 -6.89
C TYR A 89 -1.46 5.45 -6.17
N ILE A 90 -0.18 5.27 -6.43
CA ILE A 90 0.86 6.13 -5.88
C ILE A 90 1.31 7.08 -6.98
N SER A 91 1.21 8.38 -6.75
CA SER A 91 1.60 9.39 -7.75
C SER A 91 3.03 9.87 -7.54
N GLU A 92 3.58 9.75 -6.34
CA GLU A 92 4.95 10.17 -6.05
C GLU A 92 5.61 9.20 -5.08
N VAL A 93 6.87 8.91 -5.32
CA VAL A 93 7.71 8.09 -4.44
C VAL A 93 9.01 8.84 -4.25
N TRP A 94 9.48 8.95 -3.01
CA TRP A 94 10.74 9.63 -2.71
C TRP A 94 11.44 8.94 -1.55
N GLY A 95 12.59 9.49 -1.13
CA GLY A 95 13.30 9.03 0.06
C GLY A 95 13.63 7.55 0.02
N ASP A 96 13.25 6.84 1.06
CA ASP A 96 13.58 5.42 1.21
C ASP A 96 12.54 4.48 0.61
N ALA A 97 11.47 4.99 0.05
CA ALA A 97 10.45 4.16 -0.59
C ALA A 97 10.94 3.66 -1.95
N LYS A 98 10.62 2.40 -2.26
CA LYS A 98 10.99 1.76 -3.52
C LYS A 98 9.77 1.25 -4.23
N ILE A 99 9.71 1.47 -5.54
CA ILE A 99 8.62 1.01 -6.40
C ILE A 99 8.77 -0.49 -6.63
N LEU A 100 7.69 -1.25 -6.46
CA LEU A 100 7.70 -2.69 -6.70
C LEU A 100 6.88 -3.10 -7.92
N SER A 101 5.83 -2.37 -8.27
CA SER A 101 4.99 -2.70 -9.41
C SER A 101 4.32 -1.46 -9.97
N SER A 102 4.12 -1.44 -11.29
CA SER A 102 3.40 -0.37 -11.99
C SER A 102 2.48 -0.98 -13.03
N VAL A 103 1.33 -0.35 -13.25
CA VAL A 103 0.34 -0.74 -14.26
C VAL A 103 -0.09 0.51 -15.00
N ASP A 104 0.05 0.50 -16.32
CA ASP A 104 -0.34 1.63 -17.19
C ASP A 104 0.28 2.95 -16.72
N GLY A 105 1.55 2.89 -16.32
CA GLY A 105 2.28 4.08 -15.89
C GLY A 105 1.96 4.54 -14.47
N ARG A 106 1.10 3.83 -13.75
CA ARG A 106 0.76 4.16 -12.36
C ARG A 106 1.43 3.18 -11.41
N ILE A 107 2.00 3.71 -10.34
CA ILE A 107 2.66 2.89 -9.33
C ILE A 107 1.59 2.26 -8.45
N VAL A 108 1.63 0.93 -8.31
CA VAL A 108 0.60 0.18 -7.59
C VAL A 108 1.16 -0.66 -6.44
N ALA A 109 2.46 -0.65 -6.22
CA ALA A 109 3.07 -1.28 -5.06
C ALA A 109 4.40 -0.62 -4.73
N ALA A 110 4.71 -0.55 -3.45
CA ALA A 110 5.97 0.03 -2.97
C ALA A 110 6.33 -0.57 -1.61
N ARG A 111 7.60 -0.46 -1.26
CA ARG A 111 8.08 -0.86 0.07
C ARG A 111 9.00 0.20 0.64
N GLN A 112 9.08 0.22 1.97
CA GLN A 112 10.03 1.07 2.69
C GLN A 112 10.35 0.38 4.01
N GLY A 113 11.58 -0.09 4.19
CA GLY A 113 11.93 -0.86 5.37
C GLY A 113 11.04 -2.10 5.51
N LYS A 114 10.32 -2.21 6.60
CA LYS A 114 9.38 -3.32 6.86
C LYS A 114 7.93 -2.95 6.54
N LEU A 115 7.73 -1.90 5.74
CA LEU A 115 6.41 -1.48 5.30
C LEU A 115 6.23 -1.87 3.84
N LEU A 116 5.11 -2.52 3.54
CA LEU A 116 4.75 -2.95 2.19
C LEU A 116 3.34 -2.47 1.90
N VAL A 117 3.13 -1.86 0.74
CA VAL A 117 1.79 -1.44 0.31
C VAL A 117 1.51 -1.92 -1.09
N THR A 118 0.25 -2.30 -1.34
CA THR A 118 -0.26 -2.61 -2.66
C THR A 118 -1.59 -1.91 -2.88
N ALA A 119 -1.81 -1.44 -4.10
CA ALA A 119 -3.11 -0.91 -4.50
C ALA A 119 -4.09 -2.03 -4.84
N PHE A 120 -3.58 -3.19 -5.19
CA PHE A 120 -4.36 -4.37 -5.52
C PHE A 120 -4.52 -5.26 -4.29
N HIS A 121 -5.36 -6.29 -4.42
CA HIS A 121 -5.69 -7.22 -3.36
C HIS A 121 -5.04 -8.59 -3.62
N PRO A 122 -3.83 -8.86 -3.11
CA PRO A 122 -3.17 -10.15 -3.33
C PRO A 122 -3.98 -11.32 -2.76
N GLU A 123 -4.76 -11.06 -1.73
CA GLU A 123 -5.56 -12.11 -1.09
C GLU A 123 -6.68 -12.64 -1.97
N LEU A 124 -7.01 -11.94 -3.06
CA LEU A 124 -8.05 -12.36 -3.98
C LEU A 124 -7.53 -13.25 -5.11
N THR A 125 -6.28 -13.65 -5.05
CA THR A 125 -5.69 -14.61 -5.97
C THR A 125 -5.17 -15.81 -5.18
N SER A 126 -4.88 -16.91 -5.88
CA SER A 126 -4.25 -18.06 -5.24
C SER A 126 -2.73 -17.93 -5.14
N ASP A 127 -2.16 -16.86 -5.68
CA ASP A 127 -0.73 -16.63 -5.66
C ASP A 127 -0.31 -16.03 -4.30
N THR A 128 0.50 -16.76 -3.56
CA THR A 128 0.93 -16.35 -2.22
C THR A 128 2.27 -15.63 -2.21
N ARG A 129 2.85 -15.33 -3.38
CA ARG A 129 4.22 -14.78 -3.43
C ARG A 129 4.34 -13.38 -2.85
N VAL A 130 3.30 -12.54 -2.95
CA VAL A 130 3.34 -11.21 -2.32
C VAL A 130 3.36 -11.33 -0.81
N HIS A 131 2.52 -12.21 -0.27
CA HIS A 131 2.52 -12.49 1.17
C HIS A 131 3.86 -13.08 1.61
N GLY A 132 4.45 -13.95 0.79
CA GLY A 132 5.79 -14.48 1.05
C GLY A 132 6.84 -13.38 1.08
N CYS A 133 6.74 -12.39 0.20
CA CYS A 133 7.62 -11.25 0.21
C CYS A 133 7.53 -10.48 1.54
N PHE A 134 6.32 -10.28 2.04
CA PHE A 134 6.13 -9.61 3.33
C PHE A 134 6.73 -10.44 4.48
N LEU A 135 6.52 -11.75 4.47
CA LEU A 135 7.13 -12.61 5.49
C LEU A 135 8.65 -12.53 5.46
N ASP A 136 9.25 -12.48 4.27
CA ASP A 136 10.70 -12.31 4.14
C ASP A 136 11.16 -10.97 4.73
N MET A 137 10.36 -9.91 4.53
CA MET A 137 10.67 -8.60 5.12
C MET A 137 10.65 -8.66 6.65
N ILE A 138 9.70 -9.38 7.22
CA ILE A 138 9.63 -9.57 8.68
C ILE A 138 10.88 -10.27 9.19
N ARG A 139 11.36 -11.28 8.46
CA ARG A 139 12.54 -12.04 8.84
C ARG A 139 13.84 -11.29 8.56
N GLY A 140 13.80 -10.21 7.80
CA GLY A 140 14.99 -9.49 7.37
C GLY A 140 15.70 -10.14 6.19
N ASP A 141 15.00 -10.99 5.44
CA ASP A 141 15.59 -11.70 4.30
C ASP A 141 15.59 -10.89 3.01
N ARG A 142 14.97 -9.73 3.01
CA ARG A 142 14.93 -8.84 1.85
C ARG A 142 15.15 -7.39 2.19
#